data_1b1d2a13b24772b72d9ce0ac34eeea50
#
_entry.id   1b1d2a13b24772b72d9ce0ac34eeea50
#
_cell.length_a   1.000
_cell.length_b   1.000
_cell.length_c   1.000
_cell.angle_alpha   90.00
_cell.angle_beta   90.00
_cell.angle_gamma   90.00
#
_symmetry.space_group_name_H-M   'P 1'
#
loop_
_entity.id
_entity.type
_entity.pdbx_description
1 polymer ?
#
loop_
_entity_poly.entity_id
_entity_poly.type
_entity_poly.pdbx_seq_one_letter_code
_entity_poly.pdbx_strand_id
1 'polypeptide(L)' 'MVWVEFFEEFEVVLIDAGEKKLEVVKEIRNNTELDLAESKGIVDEAPATVATGLSKEEAENLKTVLETAGATVEIK' A
#
# COMPACT_ATOMS: atom_id res chain seq x y z
N MET A 1 33.30 11.31 15.51
CA MET A 1 32.10 10.60 15.93
C MET A 1 31.28 10.23 14.70
N VAL A 2 30.95 8.97 14.57
CA VAL A 2 30.16 8.50 13.44
C VAL A 2 28.71 8.46 13.87
N TRP A 3 27.87 9.17 13.14
CA TRP A 3 26.43 9.10 13.30
C TRP A 3 25.90 8.02 12.40
N VAL A 4 25.22 7.07 12.95
CA VAL A 4 24.54 6.06 12.15
C VAL A 4 23.05 6.26 12.35
N GLU A 5 22.37 6.69 11.31
CA GLU A 5 20.92 6.74 11.32
C GLU A 5 20.39 5.47 10.69
N PHE A 6 19.53 4.81 11.43
CA PHE A 6 18.81 3.66 10.90
C PHE A 6 17.48 4.15 10.34
N PHE A 7 17.38 4.11 9.02
CA PHE A 7 16.11 4.35 8.36
C PHE A 7 15.47 3.02 8.10
N GLU A 8 14.33 2.80 8.73
CA GLU A 8 13.50 1.67 8.40
C GLU A 8 12.52 2.14 7.33
N GLU A 9 12.64 1.55 6.17
CA GLU A 9 11.71 1.80 5.07
C GLU A 9 10.86 0.56 4.87
N PHE A 10 9.56 0.77 4.82
CA PHE A 10 8.61 -0.32 4.68
C PHE A 10 7.91 -0.24 3.33
N GLU A 11 7.54 -1.41 2.83
CA GLU A 11 6.74 -1.53 1.62
C GLU A 11 5.38 -2.07 1.99
N VAL A 12 4.35 -1.58 1.31
CA VAL A 12 3.01 -2.12 1.43
C VAL A 12 2.69 -2.89 0.15
N VAL A 13 2.42 -4.18 0.31
CA VAL A 13 2.15 -5.08 -0.82
C VAL A 13 0.69 -5.53 -0.76
N LEU A 14 -0.03 -5.31 -1.85
CA LEU A 14 -1.39 -5.80 -1.99
C LEU A 14 -1.34 -7.26 -2.43
N ILE A 15 -1.78 -8.14 -1.56
CA ILE A 15 -1.79 -9.58 -1.84
C ILE A 15 -3.03 -9.96 -2.65
N ASP A 16 -4.18 -9.42 -2.24
CA ASP A 16 -5.46 -9.69 -2.89
C ASP A 16 -6.38 -8.49 -2.65
N ALA A 17 -7.02 -8.04 -3.70
CA ALA A 17 -7.97 -6.93 -3.59
C ALA A 17 -9.31 -7.34 -3.02
N GLY A 18 -9.62 -8.63 -3.02
CA GLY A 18 -10.91 -9.12 -2.54
C GLY A 18 -12.04 -8.83 -3.52
N GLU A 19 -13.25 -8.79 -3.02
CA GLU A 19 -14.44 -8.61 -3.84
C GLU A 19 -14.73 -7.15 -4.19
N LYS A 20 -14.25 -6.22 -3.36
CA LYS A 20 -14.54 -4.79 -3.52
C LYS A 20 -13.39 -4.06 -4.21
N LYS A 21 -13.07 -4.50 -5.41
CA LYS A 21 -11.93 -3.97 -6.17
C LYS A 21 -11.99 -2.47 -6.38
N LEU A 22 -13.16 -1.92 -6.68
CA LEU A 22 -13.31 -0.48 -6.92
C LEU A 22 -13.03 0.32 -5.66
N GLU A 23 -13.43 -0.15 -4.50
CA GLU A 23 -13.14 0.52 -3.23
C GLU A 23 -11.65 0.50 -2.94
N VAL A 24 -10.99 -0.63 -3.19
CA VAL A 24 -9.54 -0.75 -3.01
C VAL A 24 -8.82 0.21 -3.96
N VAL A 25 -9.23 0.29 -5.21
CA VAL A 25 -8.66 1.24 -6.18
C VAL A 25 -8.78 2.68 -5.67
N LYS A 26 -9.95 3.05 -5.19
CA LYS A 26 -10.19 4.40 -4.65
C LYS A 26 -9.31 4.71 -3.45
N GLU A 27 -9.17 3.74 -2.55
CA GLU A 27 -8.34 3.92 -1.36
C GLU A 27 -6.86 4.05 -1.71
N ILE A 28 -6.37 3.25 -2.65
CA ILE A 28 -5.00 3.38 -3.15
C ILE A 28 -4.79 4.77 -3.72
N ARG A 29 -5.70 5.23 -4.58
CA ARG A 29 -5.63 6.54 -5.20
C ARG A 29 -5.66 7.67 -4.17
N ASN A 30 -6.50 7.56 -3.16
CA ASN A 30 -6.65 8.61 -2.15
C ASN A 30 -5.47 8.68 -1.17
N ASN A 31 -4.77 7.58 -0.97
CA ASN A 31 -3.71 7.48 0.03
C ASN A 31 -2.29 7.42 -0.56
N THR A 32 -2.18 7.45 -1.88
CA THR A 32 -0.90 7.45 -2.59
C THR A 32 -0.95 8.51 -3.67
N GLU A 33 0.19 8.70 -4.33
CA GLU A 33 0.27 9.63 -5.48
C GLU A 33 -0.09 8.96 -6.80
N LEU A 34 -0.50 7.71 -6.75
CA LEU A 34 -0.88 6.96 -7.94
C LEU A 34 -2.19 7.49 -8.52
N ASP A 35 -2.27 7.51 -9.83
CA ASP A 35 -3.51 7.87 -10.51
C ASP A 35 -4.47 6.68 -10.59
N LEU A 36 -5.62 6.89 -11.19
CA LEU A 36 -6.63 5.86 -11.31
C LEU A 36 -6.15 4.65 -12.10
N ALA A 37 -5.46 4.88 -13.21
CA ALA A 37 -4.96 3.80 -14.06
C ALA A 37 -3.90 2.97 -13.35
N GLU A 38 -2.98 3.63 -12.65
CA GLU A 38 -1.93 2.95 -11.88
C GLU A 38 -2.52 2.15 -10.71
N SER A 39 -3.46 2.75 -9.99
CA SER A 39 -4.14 2.09 -8.87
C SER A 39 -4.91 0.86 -9.34
N LYS A 40 -5.61 0.98 -10.46
CA LYS A 40 -6.33 -0.13 -11.05
C LYS A 40 -5.37 -1.24 -11.50
N GLY A 41 -4.24 -0.87 -12.09
CA GLY A 41 -3.21 -1.81 -12.50
C GLY A 41 -2.68 -2.63 -11.34
N ILE A 42 -2.45 -1.99 -10.19
CA ILE A 42 -1.99 -2.68 -8.98
C ILE A 42 -3.02 -3.70 -8.52
N VAL A 43 -4.28 -3.32 -8.51
CA VAL A 43 -5.37 -4.20 -8.10
C VAL A 43 -5.49 -5.41 -9.06
N ASP A 44 -5.36 -5.16 -10.34
CA ASP A 44 -5.47 -6.21 -11.36
C ASP A 44 -4.26 -7.16 -11.36
N GLU A 45 -3.09 -6.66 -10.98
CA GLU A 45 -1.85 -7.43 -10.97
C GLU A 45 -1.50 -8.06 -9.61
N ALA A 46 -2.35 -7.94 -8.62
CA ALA A 46 -2.07 -8.46 -7.29
C ALA A 46 -1.57 -9.92 -7.36
N PRO A 47 -0.55 -10.30 -6.58
CA PRO A 47 0.16 -9.46 -5.61
C PRO A 47 1.06 -8.40 -6.25
N ALA A 48 0.95 -7.17 -5.79
CA ALA A 48 1.74 -6.06 -6.32
C ALA A 48 2.06 -5.05 -5.21
N THR A 49 3.20 -4.38 -5.32
CA THR A 49 3.59 -3.36 -4.36
C THR A 49 2.78 -2.09 -4.57
N VAL A 50 2.11 -1.63 -3.52
CA VAL A 50 1.31 -0.40 -3.55
C VAL A 50 2.18 0.83 -3.35
N ALA A 51 3.07 0.77 -2.36
CA ALA A 51 3.94 1.88 -2.01
C ALA A 51 5.22 1.39 -1.36
N THR A 52 6.28 2.17 -1.50
CA THR A 52 7.59 1.88 -0.92
C THR A 52 8.12 3.11 -0.19
N GLY A 53 9.20 2.93 0.56
CA GLY A 53 9.83 4.05 1.25
C GLY A 53 8.98 4.67 2.34
N LEU A 54 8.09 3.91 2.94
CA LEU A 54 7.18 4.39 3.97
C LEU A 54 7.75 4.19 5.36
N SER A 55 7.42 5.10 6.28
CA SER A 55 7.67 4.88 7.70
C SER A 55 6.74 3.77 8.19
N LYS A 56 7.04 3.24 9.36
CA LYS A 56 6.19 2.21 9.96
C LYS A 56 4.76 2.71 10.12
N GLU A 57 4.59 3.92 10.62
CA GLU A 57 3.27 4.51 10.82
C GLU A 57 2.50 4.67 9.50
N GLU A 58 3.16 5.19 8.48
CA GLU A 58 2.54 5.34 7.17
C GLU A 58 2.14 3.99 6.57
N ALA A 59 3.02 3.00 6.69
CA ALA A 59 2.74 1.66 6.18
C ALA A 59 1.55 1.02 6.90
N GLU A 60 1.49 1.15 8.23
CA GLU A 60 0.38 0.61 9.00
C GLU A 60 -0.94 1.32 8.69
N ASN A 61 -0.91 2.64 8.51
CA ASN A 61 -2.10 3.40 8.14
C ASN A 61 -2.63 2.97 6.78
N LEU A 62 -1.75 2.83 5.79
CA LEU A 62 -2.15 2.39 4.46
C LEU A 62 -2.70 0.97 4.49
N LYS A 63 -2.05 0.08 5.22
CA LYS A 63 -2.53 -1.28 5.41
C LYS A 63 -3.94 -1.31 6.01
N THR A 64 -4.15 -0.55 7.07
CA THR A 64 -5.45 -0.49 7.75
C THR A 64 -6.55 0.00 6.80
N VAL A 65 -6.27 1.04 6.04
CA VAL A 65 -7.22 1.61 5.08
C VAL A 65 -7.59 0.57 4.02
N LEU A 66 -6.60 -0.11 3.46
CA LEU A 66 -6.85 -1.12 2.42
C LEU A 66 -7.56 -2.34 2.96
N GLU A 67 -7.22 -2.78 4.17
CA GLU A 67 -7.91 -3.90 4.81
C GLU A 67 -9.37 -3.56 5.11
N THR A 68 -9.63 -2.32 5.52
CA THR A 68 -11.00 -1.84 5.73
C THR A 68 -11.81 -1.88 4.43
N ALA A 69 -11.16 -1.65 3.31
CA ALA A 69 -11.80 -1.77 1.99
C ALA A 69 -11.97 -3.21 1.52
N GLY A 70 -11.47 -4.18 2.28
CA GLY A 70 -11.62 -5.60 1.97
C GLY A 70 -10.40 -6.27 1.36
N ALA A 71 -9.28 -5.57 1.27
CA ALA A 71 -8.06 -6.12 0.68
C ALA A 71 -7.24 -6.90 1.69
N THR A 72 -6.43 -7.82 1.20
CA THR A 72 -5.39 -8.49 1.99
C THR A 72 -4.07 -7.82 1.67
N VAL A 73 -3.39 -7.32 2.69
CA VAL A 73 -2.21 -6.48 2.55
C VAL A 73 -1.10 -6.97 3.47
N GLU A 74 0.12 -6.86 3.01
CA GLU A 74 1.30 -7.24 3.78
C GLU A 74 2.29 -6.08 3.80
N ILE A 75 2.91 -5.86 4.95
CA ILE A 75 4.01 -4.91 5.10
C ILE A 75 5.33 -5.67 5.08
N LYS A 76 6.26 -5.20 4.27
CA LYS A 76 7.61 -5.79 4.18
C LYS A 76 8.69 -4.81 4.52
#